data_1464ec2bdee4b3b0160bf0a256ef2008
#
_entry.id   1464ec2bdee4b3b0160bf0a256ef2008
#
_cell.length_a   1.000
_cell.length_b   1.000
_cell.length_c   1.000
_cell.angle_alpha   90.00
_cell.angle_beta   90.00
_cell.angle_gamma   90.00
#
_symmetry.space_group_name_H-M   'P 1'
#
loop_
_entity.id
_entity.type
_entity.pdbx_description
1 polymer ?
#
loop_
_entity_poly.entity_id
_entity_poly.type
_entity_poly.pdbx_seq_one_letter_code
_entity_poly.pdbx_strand_id
1 'polypeptide(L)'
;RLSGVERALEKQQMVGERDEDLDVIGLVDDELEAAVQVFYVRKGRVVGRKGFILDKVEDLSPGGLVDRILEEMYGDEPALGIPSQVLVPVNPEDASTYTEWLTHLRGSAVQIRVPQRGDKRELHETVTVNAREEFARHRLRRASDHNSRSQALTELQQLLNLPLAPLRIECYDMAHLHGTDYVGSMVVLEDGIPNKREYRRFAVKEVIGNDDYAAMKEVLTRRLQAYLDARSAPVSEEGVKPSKFS
;
A
#
# COMPACT_ATOMS: atom_id res chain seq x y z
N ARG A 1 14.17 -38.02 -0.10
CA ARG A 1 13.98 -36.67 -0.72
C ARG A 1 12.93 -36.65 -1.83
N LEU A 2 12.72 -37.75 -2.57
CA LEU A 2 11.66 -37.90 -3.59
C LEU A 2 10.24 -37.92 -3.00
N SER A 3 10.02 -38.59 -1.86
CA SER A 3 8.71 -38.68 -1.22
C SER A 3 8.13 -37.33 -0.70
N GLY A 4 8.97 -36.35 -0.47
CA GLY A 4 8.51 -34.99 -0.09
C GLY A 4 8.00 -34.18 -1.27
N VAL A 5 8.58 -34.40 -2.44
CA VAL A 5 8.19 -33.75 -3.70
C VAL A 5 6.90 -34.39 -4.24
N GLU A 6 6.78 -35.72 -4.15
CA GLU A 6 5.56 -36.43 -4.51
C GLU A 6 4.39 -36.05 -3.61
N ARG A 7 4.58 -35.93 -2.28
CA ARG A 7 3.53 -35.43 -1.37
C ARG A 7 3.16 -33.98 -1.61
N ALA A 8 4.11 -33.15 -2.08
CA ALA A 8 3.83 -31.77 -2.48
C ALA A 8 3.06 -31.69 -3.80
N LEU A 9 3.31 -32.65 -4.70
CA LEU A 9 2.58 -32.80 -5.97
C LEU A 9 1.20 -33.44 -5.79
N GLU A 10 1.05 -34.41 -4.87
CA GLU A 10 -0.26 -35.01 -4.51
C GLU A 10 -1.18 -34.00 -3.78
N LYS A 11 -0.64 -33.03 -3.07
CA LYS A 11 -1.38 -31.89 -2.51
C LYS A 11 -1.67 -30.77 -3.52
N GLN A 12 -1.38 -30.92 -4.79
CA GLN A 12 -2.04 -30.18 -5.87
C GLN A 12 -3.48 -30.71 -6.02
N GLN A 13 -4.24 -30.61 -4.92
CA GLN A 13 -5.65 -30.93 -4.91
C GLN A 13 -6.35 -30.08 -5.96
N MET A 14 -7.23 -30.74 -6.72
CA MET A 14 -8.22 -30.05 -7.54
C MET A 14 -9.02 -29.13 -6.63
N VAL A 15 -8.83 -27.84 -6.80
CA VAL A 15 -9.45 -26.81 -5.98
C VAL A 15 -10.57 -26.19 -6.81
N GLY A 16 -11.64 -26.93 -7.00
CA GLY A 16 -12.79 -26.50 -7.77
C GLY A 16 -13.30 -27.56 -8.76
N GLU A 17 -14.37 -27.23 -9.48
CA GLU A 17 -14.87 -28.07 -10.56
C GLU A 17 -13.82 -28.19 -11.67
N ARG A 18 -13.79 -29.34 -12.36
CA ARG A 18 -12.72 -29.71 -13.31
C ARG A 18 -12.45 -28.72 -14.45
N ASP A 19 -13.27 -27.68 -14.61
CA ASP A 19 -13.20 -26.76 -15.74
C ASP A 19 -13.19 -25.29 -15.32
N GLU A 20 -12.96 -24.99 -14.03
CA GLU A 20 -12.96 -23.61 -13.53
C GLU A 20 -11.59 -22.94 -13.71
N ASP A 21 -11.63 -21.73 -14.29
CA ASP A 21 -10.52 -20.80 -14.34
C ASP A 21 -10.82 -19.63 -13.39
N LEU A 22 -9.99 -19.46 -12.36
CA LEU A 22 -10.14 -18.39 -11.39
C LEU A 22 -8.79 -17.89 -10.87
N ASP A 23 -8.74 -16.62 -10.49
CA ASP A 23 -7.64 -16.04 -9.75
C ASP A 23 -8.14 -15.71 -8.33
N VAL A 24 -7.34 -16.06 -7.33
CA VAL A 24 -7.70 -15.87 -5.92
C VAL A 24 -6.72 -14.92 -5.29
N ILE A 25 -7.24 -13.79 -4.80
CA ILE A 25 -6.46 -12.71 -4.21
C ILE A 25 -6.62 -12.75 -2.70
N GLY A 26 -5.54 -13.00 -1.98
CA GLY A 26 -5.43 -12.83 -0.54
C GLY A 26 -4.72 -11.52 -0.22
N LEU A 27 -5.20 -10.80 0.77
CA LEU A 27 -4.73 -9.49 1.14
C LEU A 27 -4.59 -9.39 2.66
N VAL A 28 -3.49 -8.82 3.12
CA VAL A 28 -3.27 -8.39 4.51
C VAL A 28 -2.54 -7.07 4.48
N ASP A 29 -2.98 -6.10 5.25
CA ASP A 29 -2.41 -4.75 5.25
C ASP A 29 -2.21 -4.18 6.65
N ASP A 30 -1.41 -3.13 6.71
CA ASP A 30 -1.30 -2.22 7.85
C ASP A 30 -1.41 -0.75 7.37
N GLU A 31 -1.01 0.20 8.21
CA GLU A 31 -1.08 1.64 7.86
C GLU A 31 -0.17 2.02 6.67
N LEU A 32 0.90 1.28 6.41
CA LEU A 32 1.94 1.64 5.44
C LEU A 32 1.90 0.81 4.17
N GLU A 33 1.64 -0.48 4.31
CA GLU A 33 1.86 -1.46 3.25
C GLU A 33 0.75 -2.50 3.22
N ALA A 34 0.62 -3.17 2.08
CA ALA A 34 -0.24 -4.33 1.93
C ALA A 34 0.53 -5.47 1.27
N ALA A 35 0.41 -6.66 1.84
CA ALA A 35 0.91 -7.89 1.22
C ALA A 35 -0.22 -8.56 0.45
N VAL A 36 0.04 -8.82 -0.81
CA VAL A 36 -0.87 -9.47 -1.74
C VAL A 36 -0.31 -10.84 -2.11
N GLN A 37 -1.16 -11.83 -2.09
CA GLN A 37 -0.88 -13.16 -2.68
C GLN A 37 -1.97 -13.48 -3.67
N VAL A 38 -1.55 -13.98 -4.82
CA VAL A 38 -2.46 -14.40 -5.88
C VAL A 38 -2.18 -15.86 -6.23
N PHE A 39 -3.22 -16.67 -6.25
CA PHE A 39 -3.17 -18.03 -6.81
C PHE A 39 -3.91 -18.05 -8.12
N TYR A 40 -3.24 -18.51 -9.16
CA TYR A 40 -3.79 -18.70 -10.49
C TYR A 40 -4.28 -20.14 -10.63
N VAL A 41 -5.58 -20.30 -10.77
CA VAL A 41 -6.21 -21.61 -10.98
C VAL A 41 -6.69 -21.71 -12.42
N ARG A 42 -6.28 -22.76 -13.14
CA ARG A 42 -6.71 -23.04 -14.50
C ARG A 42 -7.11 -24.51 -14.56
N LYS A 43 -8.29 -24.79 -15.13
CA LYS A 43 -8.88 -26.14 -15.19
C LYS A 43 -8.90 -26.82 -13.82
N GLY A 44 -9.31 -26.06 -12.79
CA GLY A 44 -9.41 -26.54 -11.42
C GLY A 44 -8.07 -26.84 -10.71
N ARG A 45 -6.92 -26.46 -11.29
CA ARG A 45 -5.58 -26.67 -10.69
C ARG A 45 -4.83 -25.36 -10.50
N VAL A 46 -4.12 -25.24 -9.40
CA VAL A 46 -3.20 -24.10 -9.17
C VAL A 46 -2.01 -24.25 -10.12
N VAL A 47 -1.92 -23.35 -11.12
CA VAL A 47 -0.86 -23.33 -12.13
C VAL A 47 0.25 -22.34 -11.81
N GLY A 48 0.00 -21.42 -10.89
CA GLY A 48 0.99 -20.41 -10.49
C GLY A 48 0.56 -19.63 -9.25
N ARG A 49 1.54 -18.92 -8.69
CA ARG A 49 1.31 -17.98 -7.61
C ARG A 49 2.20 -16.74 -7.80
N LYS A 50 1.69 -15.59 -7.40
CA LYS A 50 2.44 -14.32 -7.37
C LYS A 50 2.23 -13.66 -6.01
N GLY A 51 3.30 -13.20 -5.39
CA GLY A 51 3.24 -12.40 -4.18
C GLY A 51 3.95 -11.09 -4.39
N PHE A 52 3.41 -9.99 -3.86
CA PHE A 52 4.04 -8.67 -3.89
C PHE A 52 3.58 -7.82 -2.72
N ILE A 53 4.35 -6.78 -2.43
CA ILE A 53 4.03 -5.78 -1.43
C ILE A 53 3.63 -4.51 -2.16
N LEU A 54 2.54 -3.90 -1.74
CA LEU A 54 2.09 -2.58 -2.19
C LEU A 54 2.34 -1.55 -1.09
N ASP A 55 2.97 -0.45 -1.45
CA ASP A 55 3.04 0.73 -0.59
C ASP A 55 1.70 1.48 -0.64
N LYS A 56 1.14 1.71 0.54
CA LYS A 56 -0.08 2.52 0.68
C LYS A 56 0.32 4.00 0.73
N VAL A 57 0.53 4.61 -0.43
CA VAL A 57 0.89 6.04 -0.54
C VAL A 57 -0.28 6.93 -0.10
N GLU A 58 -1.51 6.46 -0.31
CA GLU A 58 -2.75 7.12 0.09
C GLU A 58 -3.53 6.28 1.09
N ASP A 59 -4.42 6.93 1.84
CA ASP A 59 -5.32 6.25 2.76
C ASP A 59 -6.49 5.64 1.96
N LEU A 60 -6.21 4.50 1.32
CA LEU A 60 -7.18 3.78 0.51
C LEU A 60 -8.12 2.98 1.41
N SER A 61 -9.39 2.99 1.08
CA SER A 61 -10.36 2.06 1.63
C SER A 61 -9.98 0.60 1.26
N PRO A 62 -10.49 -0.41 1.96
CA PRO A 62 -10.27 -1.80 1.56
C PRO A 62 -10.70 -2.10 0.12
N GLY A 63 -11.79 -1.46 -0.37
CA GLY A 63 -12.26 -1.59 -1.76
C GLY A 63 -11.30 -0.93 -2.76
N GLY A 64 -10.87 0.31 -2.48
CA GLY A 64 -9.89 1.02 -3.30
C GLY A 64 -8.52 0.34 -3.35
N LEU A 65 -8.16 -0.41 -2.29
CA LEU A 65 -6.95 -1.22 -2.33
C LEU A 65 -7.11 -2.43 -3.28
N VAL A 66 -8.30 -3.03 -3.35
CA VAL A 66 -8.61 -4.08 -4.33
C VAL A 66 -8.60 -3.52 -5.74
N ASP A 67 -9.13 -2.31 -5.97
CA ASP A 67 -9.08 -1.63 -7.27
C ASP A 67 -7.63 -1.54 -7.78
N ARG A 68 -6.74 -1.03 -6.96
CA ARG A 68 -5.32 -0.92 -7.29
C ARG A 68 -4.65 -2.28 -7.54
N ILE A 69 -5.03 -3.31 -6.80
CA ILE A 69 -4.53 -4.68 -7.03
C ILE A 69 -4.98 -5.20 -8.40
N LEU A 70 -6.24 -4.97 -8.78
CA LEU A 70 -6.76 -5.38 -10.08
C LEU A 70 -6.05 -4.65 -11.23
N GLU A 71 -5.78 -3.36 -11.09
CA GLU A 71 -4.99 -2.57 -12.05
C GLU A 71 -3.56 -3.12 -12.21
N GLU A 72 -2.87 -3.39 -11.10
CA GLU A 72 -1.51 -3.96 -11.10
C GLU A 72 -1.46 -5.37 -11.71
N MET A 73 -2.53 -6.15 -11.56
CA MET A 73 -2.59 -7.51 -12.07
C MET A 73 -2.94 -7.60 -13.55
N TYR A 74 -3.83 -6.72 -14.01
CA TYR A 74 -4.48 -6.84 -15.33
C TYR A 74 -4.27 -5.61 -16.22
N GLY A 75 -3.58 -4.56 -15.75
CA GLY A 75 -3.29 -3.36 -16.52
C GLY A 75 -2.37 -3.63 -17.71
N ASP A 76 -1.40 -4.53 -17.51
CA ASP A 76 -0.60 -5.10 -18.59
C ASP A 76 -1.18 -6.44 -19.03
N GLU A 77 -0.79 -6.95 -20.22
CA GLU A 77 -1.27 -8.25 -20.72
C GLU A 77 -0.82 -9.40 -19.79
N PRO A 78 -1.74 -10.04 -19.03
CA PRO A 78 -1.36 -11.05 -18.07
C PRO A 78 -0.93 -12.35 -18.77
N ALA A 79 0.24 -12.88 -18.40
CA ALA A 79 0.85 -14.07 -19.02
C ALA A 79 -0.04 -15.33 -18.99
N LEU A 80 -0.95 -15.42 -18.00
CA LEU A 80 -1.89 -16.55 -17.83
C LEU A 80 -3.30 -16.22 -18.34
N GLY A 81 -3.47 -15.08 -19.02
CA GLY A 81 -4.77 -14.57 -19.46
C GLY A 81 -5.69 -14.18 -18.28
N ILE A 82 -6.88 -13.72 -18.62
CA ILE A 82 -7.90 -13.29 -17.64
C ILE A 82 -8.85 -14.46 -17.37
N PRO A 83 -9.09 -14.83 -16.11
CA PRO A 83 -9.96 -15.96 -15.75
C PRO A 83 -11.45 -15.60 -15.90
N SER A 84 -12.33 -16.60 -15.78
CA SER A 84 -13.78 -16.36 -15.73
C SER A 84 -14.25 -15.79 -14.39
N GLN A 85 -13.46 -15.98 -13.33
CA GLN A 85 -13.76 -15.49 -11.99
C GLN A 85 -12.50 -14.94 -11.30
N VAL A 86 -12.67 -13.81 -10.58
CA VAL A 86 -11.67 -13.26 -9.69
C VAL A 86 -12.27 -13.27 -8.27
N LEU A 87 -11.63 -14.00 -7.36
CA LEU A 87 -12.03 -14.05 -5.95
C LEU A 87 -11.22 -13.02 -5.17
N VAL A 88 -11.91 -12.09 -4.52
CA VAL A 88 -11.33 -10.96 -3.79
C VAL A 88 -11.72 -10.97 -2.31
N PRO A 89 -10.92 -10.37 -1.40
CA PRO A 89 -11.24 -10.31 0.03
C PRO A 89 -12.45 -9.43 0.33
N VAL A 90 -12.59 -8.32 -0.39
CA VAL A 90 -13.72 -7.39 -0.35
C VAL A 90 -14.04 -6.94 -1.78
N ASN A 91 -15.25 -6.45 -2.01
CA ASN A 91 -15.59 -5.92 -3.33
C ASN A 91 -14.77 -4.66 -3.63
N PRO A 92 -14.34 -4.48 -4.90
CA PRO A 92 -13.81 -3.21 -5.39
C PRO A 92 -14.79 -2.06 -5.12
N GLU A 93 -14.33 -0.83 -5.03
CA GLU A 93 -15.22 0.35 -4.89
C GLU A 93 -16.12 0.50 -6.10
N ASP A 94 -15.56 0.36 -7.29
CA ASP A 94 -16.31 0.39 -8.54
C ASP A 94 -16.34 -1.00 -9.20
N ALA A 95 -16.99 -1.96 -8.52
CA ALA A 95 -17.07 -3.34 -8.96
C ALA A 95 -17.67 -3.51 -10.37
N SER A 96 -18.57 -2.61 -10.79
CA SER A 96 -19.15 -2.62 -12.12
C SER A 96 -18.12 -2.31 -13.19
N THR A 97 -17.39 -1.22 -13.04
CA THR A 97 -16.34 -0.78 -13.97
C THR A 97 -15.25 -1.84 -14.12
N TYR A 98 -14.74 -2.41 -13.02
CA TYR A 98 -13.73 -3.47 -13.09
C TYR A 98 -14.26 -4.76 -13.73
N THR A 99 -15.51 -5.11 -13.48
CA THR A 99 -16.15 -6.28 -14.11
C THR A 99 -16.30 -6.08 -15.63
N GLU A 100 -16.74 -4.91 -16.07
CA GLU A 100 -16.87 -4.55 -17.48
C GLU A 100 -15.51 -4.50 -18.16
N TRP A 101 -14.52 -3.86 -17.54
CA TRP A 101 -13.15 -3.78 -18.04
C TRP A 101 -12.52 -5.17 -18.25
N LEU A 102 -12.56 -6.05 -17.25
CA LEU A 102 -12.03 -7.40 -17.36
C LEU A 102 -12.81 -8.25 -18.38
N THR A 103 -14.13 -8.07 -18.47
CA THR A 103 -14.98 -8.74 -19.47
C THR A 103 -14.59 -8.31 -20.89
N HIS A 104 -14.34 -7.01 -21.09
CA HIS A 104 -13.86 -6.47 -22.37
C HIS A 104 -12.49 -7.04 -22.75
N LEU A 105 -11.52 -7.01 -21.82
CA LEU A 105 -10.17 -7.56 -22.04
C LEU A 105 -10.17 -9.06 -22.31
N ARG A 106 -11.03 -9.82 -21.63
CA ARG A 106 -11.15 -11.27 -21.82
C ARG A 106 -11.91 -11.65 -23.10
N GLY A 107 -12.79 -10.78 -23.60
CA GLY A 107 -13.73 -11.06 -24.68
C GLY A 107 -14.90 -11.98 -24.31
N SER A 108 -15.08 -12.24 -23.00
CA SER A 108 -16.19 -13.04 -22.45
C SER A 108 -16.40 -12.70 -20.97
N ALA A 109 -17.57 -13.02 -20.41
CA ALA A 109 -17.97 -12.62 -19.06
C ALA A 109 -16.93 -12.97 -17.99
N VAL A 110 -16.63 -12.00 -17.13
CA VAL A 110 -15.83 -12.14 -15.92
C VAL A 110 -16.68 -11.80 -14.70
N GLN A 111 -16.46 -12.50 -13.61
CA GLN A 111 -17.15 -12.24 -12.35
C GLN A 111 -16.13 -11.96 -11.24
N ILE A 112 -16.26 -10.80 -10.60
CA ILE A 112 -15.52 -10.47 -9.38
C ILE A 112 -16.40 -10.84 -8.19
N ARG A 113 -15.91 -11.64 -7.26
CA ARG A 113 -16.71 -12.15 -6.13
C ARG A 113 -15.91 -12.25 -4.83
N VAL A 114 -16.59 -11.97 -3.73
CA VAL A 114 -16.12 -12.31 -2.37
C VAL A 114 -16.65 -13.69 -2.02
N PRO A 115 -15.79 -14.72 -1.85
CA PRO A 115 -16.24 -16.07 -1.57
C PRO A 115 -16.80 -16.20 -0.14
N GLN A 116 -18.04 -16.68 -0.02
CA GLN A 116 -18.76 -16.73 1.27
C GLN A 116 -18.72 -18.11 1.94
N ARG A 117 -18.60 -19.19 1.14
CA ARG A 117 -18.71 -20.59 1.62
C ARG A 117 -18.11 -21.59 0.63
N GLY A 118 -17.87 -22.81 1.12
CA GLY A 118 -17.36 -23.93 0.32
C GLY A 118 -15.89 -23.80 -0.05
N ASP A 119 -15.45 -24.61 -0.99
CA ASP A 119 -14.05 -24.76 -1.39
C ASP A 119 -13.38 -23.44 -1.80
N LYS A 120 -14.14 -22.54 -2.44
CA LYS A 120 -13.62 -21.22 -2.85
C LYS A 120 -13.28 -20.34 -1.65
N ARG A 121 -14.05 -20.44 -0.56
CA ARG A 121 -13.73 -19.75 0.67
C ARG A 121 -12.49 -20.35 1.34
N GLU A 122 -12.40 -21.66 1.43
CA GLU A 122 -11.24 -22.34 2.02
C GLU A 122 -9.96 -22.02 1.24
N LEU A 123 -10.05 -21.99 -0.11
CA LEU A 123 -8.93 -21.56 -0.94
C LEU A 123 -8.53 -20.11 -0.67
N HIS A 124 -9.50 -19.21 -0.60
CA HIS A 124 -9.25 -17.80 -0.31
C HIS A 124 -8.63 -17.61 1.09
N GLU A 125 -9.08 -18.35 2.10
CA GLU A 125 -8.48 -18.36 3.42
C GLU A 125 -7.02 -18.84 3.37
N THR A 126 -6.72 -19.89 2.60
CA THR A 126 -5.36 -20.38 2.38
C THR A 126 -4.47 -19.32 1.74
N VAL A 127 -4.96 -18.63 0.71
CA VAL A 127 -4.21 -17.56 0.04
C VAL A 127 -3.98 -16.37 0.99
N THR A 128 -4.97 -16.04 1.82
CA THR A 128 -4.86 -14.98 2.83
C THR A 128 -3.86 -15.34 3.93
N VAL A 129 -3.81 -16.60 4.35
CA VAL A 129 -2.78 -17.07 5.31
C VAL A 129 -1.37 -16.89 4.70
N ASN A 130 -1.19 -17.26 3.43
CA ASN A 130 0.09 -17.06 2.75
C ASN A 130 0.47 -15.57 2.64
N ALA A 131 -0.49 -14.69 2.37
CA ALA A 131 -0.26 -13.24 2.39
C ALA A 131 0.20 -12.77 3.78
N ARG A 132 -0.42 -13.28 4.85
CA ARG A 132 -0.06 -12.95 6.24
C ARG A 132 1.35 -13.40 6.59
N GLU A 133 1.73 -14.61 6.19
CA GLU A 133 3.07 -15.13 6.44
C GLU A 133 4.15 -14.33 5.68
N GLU A 134 3.88 -13.98 4.42
CA GLU A 134 4.79 -13.13 3.64
C GLU A 134 4.92 -11.74 4.25
N PHE A 135 3.80 -11.16 4.70
CA PHE A 135 3.80 -9.87 5.36
C PHE A 135 4.59 -9.89 6.67
N ALA A 136 4.45 -10.94 7.47
CA ALA A 136 5.22 -11.12 8.70
C ALA A 136 6.73 -11.23 8.38
N ARG A 137 7.12 -11.99 7.36
CA ARG A 137 8.52 -12.09 6.91
C ARG A 137 9.06 -10.75 6.40
N HIS A 138 8.26 -10.02 5.63
CA HIS A 138 8.61 -8.68 5.15
C HIS A 138 8.85 -7.71 6.30
N ARG A 139 7.95 -7.66 7.28
CA ARG A 139 8.07 -6.83 8.48
C ARG A 139 9.31 -7.17 9.32
N LEU A 140 9.62 -8.46 9.48
CA LEU A 140 10.83 -8.88 10.18
C LEU A 140 12.10 -8.42 9.45
N ARG A 141 12.15 -8.52 8.12
CA ARG A 141 13.27 -7.98 7.32
C ARG A 141 13.41 -6.47 7.52
N ARG A 142 12.33 -5.70 7.48
CA ARG A 142 12.36 -4.26 7.75
C ARG A 142 12.79 -3.92 9.18
N ALA A 143 12.37 -4.70 10.18
CA ALA A 143 12.79 -4.50 11.57
C ALA A 143 14.27 -4.81 11.78
N SER A 144 14.82 -5.80 11.08
CA SER A 144 16.26 -6.14 11.15
C SER A 144 17.16 -5.08 10.49
N ASP A 145 16.59 -4.17 9.71
CA ASP A 145 17.30 -3.09 9.03
C ASP A 145 17.64 -1.88 9.91
N HIS A 146 17.48 -1.99 11.24
CA HIS A 146 17.76 -0.88 12.15
C HIS A 146 19.22 -0.37 12.01
N ASN A 147 20.17 -1.26 11.86
CA ASN A 147 21.57 -0.89 11.69
C ASN A 147 21.81 -0.16 10.36
N SER A 148 21.22 -0.63 9.27
CA SER A 148 21.33 0.02 7.96
C SER A 148 20.68 1.41 7.97
N ARG A 149 19.55 1.58 8.66
CA ARG A 149 18.91 2.90 8.81
C ARG A 149 19.74 3.86 9.65
N SER A 150 20.25 3.40 10.79
CA SER A 150 21.13 4.20 11.65
C SER A 150 22.38 4.64 10.89
N GLN A 151 22.97 3.75 10.10
CA GLN A 151 24.10 4.08 9.23
C GLN A 151 23.71 5.12 8.18
N ALA A 152 22.59 4.94 7.48
CA ALA A 152 22.11 5.88 6.47
C ALA A 152 21.85 7.28 7.05
N LEU A 153 21.25 7.39 8.24
CA LEU A 153 21.05 8.67 8.92
C LEU A 153 22.38 9.33 9.33
N THR A 154 23.37 8.52 9.72
CA THR A 154 24.72 8.99 10.03
C THR A 154 25.45 9.49 8.77
N GLU A 155 25.36 8.75 7.68
CA GLU A 155 25.90 9.17 6.38
C GLU A 155 25.26 10.46 5.88
N LEU A 156 23.94 10.59 6.02
CA LEU A 156 23.22 11.81 5.68
C LEU A 156 23.63 13.00 6.55
N GLN A 157 23.82 12.78 7.85
CA GLN A 157 24.37 13.79 8.77
C GLN A 157 25.73 14.30 8.30
N GLN A 158 26.62 13.37 7.95
CA GLN A 158 27.98 13.71 7.49
C GLN A 158 27.95 14.46 6.15
N LEU A 159 27.17 13.96 5.19
CA LEU A 159 27.06 14.56 3.85
C LEU A 159 26.52 16.00 3.88
N LEU A 160 25.54 16.24 4.74
CA LEU A 160 24.92 17.56 4.91
C LEU A 160 25.58 18.42 5.99
N ASN A 161 26.65 17.92 6.64
CA ASN A 161 27.36 18.57 7.74
C ASN A 161 26.41 19.06 8.86
N LEU A 162 25.45 18.20 9.23
CA LEU A 162 24.50 18.50 10.30
C LEU A 162 25.12 18.27 11.67
N PRO A 163 24.74 19.05 12.70
CA PRO A 163 25.26 18.88 14.06
C PRO A 163 24.82 17.58 14.72
N LEU A 164 23.65 17.05 14.32
CA LEU A 164 23.06 15.80 14.82
C LEU A 164 22.48 15.00 13.66
N ALA A 165 22.32 13.67 13.85
CA ALA A 165 21.64 12.82 12.90
C ALA A 165 20.17 13.29 12.74
N PRO A 166 19.65 13.41 11.49
CA PRO A 166 18.31 13.88 11.24
C PRO A 166 17.28 12.76 11.51
N LEU A 167 16.92 12.60 12.80
CA LEU A 167 15.94 11.58 13.21
C LEU A 167 14.53 11.87 12.70
N ARG A 168 14.23 13.14 12.40
CA ARG A 168 12.98 13.55 11.76
C ARG A 168 13.28 14.29 10.46
N ILE A 169 12.70 13.81 9.36
CA ILE A 169 12.82 14.41 8.03
C ILE A 169 11.41 14.68 7.52
N GLU A 170 11.14 15.92 7.15
CA GLU A 170 9.90 16.33 6.51
C GLU A 170 10.17 16.62 5.03
N CYS A 171 9.38 16.06 4.14
CA CYS A 171 9.44 16.31 2.70
C CYS A 171 8.12 16.93 2.24
N TYR A 172 8.22 17.97 1.41
CA TYR A 172 7.08 18.73 0.93
C TYR A 172 7.00 18.68 -0.59
N ASP A 173 5.80 18.52 -1.08
CA ASP A 173 5.48 18.59 -2.50
C ASP A 173 4.28 19.50 -2.72
N MET A 174 4.29 20.22 -3.85
CA MET A 174 3.23 21.16 -4.23
C MET A 174 2.54 20.63 -5.48
N ALA A 175 1.22 20.50 -5.42
CA ALA A 175 0.38 20.16 -6.55
C ALA A 175 -0.69 21.22 -6.79
N HIS A 176 -1.05 21.46 -8.04
CA HIS A 176 -2.13 22.38 -8.42
C HIS A 176 -2.97 21.82 -9.57
N LEU A 177 -4.23 22.20 -9.60
CA LEU A 177 -5.12 21.85 -10.71
C LEU A 177 -5.22 23.08 -11.65
N HIS A 178 -4.55 23.01 -12.81
CA HIS A 178 -4.56 24.07 -13.85
C HIS A 178 -4.25 25.50 -13.33
N GLY A 179 -3.35 25.62 -12.34
CA GLY A 179 -2.98 26.91 -11.76
C GLY A 179 -3.97 27.47 -10.74
N THR A 180 -4.94 26.67 -10.32
CA THR A 180 -5.87 26.94 -9.22
C THR A 180 -5.74 25.83 -8.17
N ASP A 181 -6.27 26.08 -6.96
CA ASP A 181 -6.37 25.08 -5.89
C ASP A 181 -5.04 24.39 -5.55
N TYR A 182 -4.06 25.18 -5.15
CA TYR A 182 -2.78 24.65 -4.67
C TYR A 182 -2.96 23.85 -3.39
N VAL A 183 -2.40 22.66 -3.39
CA VAL A 183 -2.31 21.78 -2.22
C VAL A 183 -0.85 21.42 -1.95
N GLY A 184 -0.38 21.73 -0.76
CA GLY A 184 0.90 21.22 -0.27
C GLY A 184 0.71 19.89 0.43
N SER A 185 1.53 18.92 0.12
CA SER A 185 1.62 17.64 0.81
C SER A 185 2.89 17.60 1.65
N MET A 186 2.79 17.09 2.87
CA MET A 186 3.94 16.84 3.74
C MET A 186 3.97 15.38 4.13
N VAL A 187 5.09 14.72 3.88
CA VAL A 187 5.40 13.40 4.36
C VAL A 187 6.50 13.48 5.41
N VAL A 188 6.47 12.54 6.36
CA VAL A 188 7.38 12.54 7.50
C VAL A 188 8.05 11.20 7.63
N LEU A 189 9.38 11.22 7.81
CA LEU A 189 10.16 10.06 8.25
C LEU A 189 10.63 10.32 9.69
N GLU A 190 10.49 9.32 10.54
CA GLU A 190 11.06 9.28 11.89
C GLU A 190 11.94 8.05 12.02
N ASP A 191 13.17 8.24 12.50
CA ASP A 191 14.20 7.16 12.55
C ASP A 191 14.38 6.43 11.22
N GLY A 192 14.22 7.16 10.09
CA GLY A 192 14.31 6.61 8.75
C GLY A 192 13.10 5.76 8.32
N ILE A 193 11.99 5.80 9.05
CA ILE A 193 10.74 5.09 8.73
C ILE A 193 9.62 6.10 8.46
N PRO A 194 8.79 5.89 7.42
CA PRO A 194 7.61 6.72 7.18
C PRO A 194 6.65 6.71 8.38
N ASN A 195 6.32 7.89 8.91
CA ASN A 195 5.30 8.08 9.94
C ASN A 195 4.07 8.75 9.36
N LYS A 196 3.13 7.96 8.84
CA LYS A 196 1.92 8.46 8.17
C LYS A 196 0.98 9.24 9.09
N ARG A 197 1.02 9.03 10.41
CA ARG A 197 0.22 9.81 11.37
C ARG A 197 0.59 11.28 11.36
N GLU A 198 1.81 11.58 10.94
CA GLU A 198 2.35 12.93 10.85
C GLU A 198 2.21 13.57 9.46
N TYR A 199 1.67 12.83 8.46
CA TYR A 199 1.40 13.36 7.13
C TYR A 199 0.35 14.46 7.19
N ARG A 200 0.53 15.52 6.43
CA ARG A 200 -0.38 16.67 6.39
C ARG A 200 -0.63 17.13 4.96
N ARG A 201 -1.81 17.69 4.74
CA ARG A 201 -2.16 18.45 3.54
C ARG A 201 -2.41 19.89 3.92
N PHE A 202 -1.88 20.80 3.13
CA PHE A 202 -1.98 22.24 3.33
C PHE A 202 -2.71 22.86 2.13
N ALA A 203 -3.87 23.44 2.36
CA ALA A 203 -4.46 24.34 1.36
C ALA A 203 -3.64 25.64 1.34
N VAL A 204 -3.17 26.04 0.17
CA VAL A 204 -2.53 27.32 -0.09
C VAL A 204 -3.63 28.37 -0.27
N LYS A 205 -3.48 29.56 0.36
CA LYS A 205 -4.56 30.55 0.44
C LYS A 205 -4.20 31.88 -0.20
N GLU A 206 -2.94 32.22 -0.26
CA GLU A 206 -2.47 33.57 -0.61
C GLU A 206 -1.88 33.66 -2.02
N VAL A 207 -1.54 32.53 -2.63
CA VAL A 207 -0.90 32.47 -3.94
C VAL A 207 -1.95 32.44 -5.05
N ILE A 208 -1.85 33.39 -5.96
CA ILE A 208 -2.70 33.49 -7.16
C ILE A 208 -1.84 33.25 -8.39
N GLY A 209 -2.26 32.33 -9.26
CA GLY A 209 -1.53 31.98 -10.48
C GLY A 209 -0.53 30.84 -10.28
N ASN A 210 0.38 30.67 -11.22
CA ASN A 210 1.32 29.53 -11.28
C ASN A 210 2.65 29.92 -10.61
N ASP A 211 2.70 29.87 -9.28
CA ASP A 211 3.92 30.16 -8.53
C ASP A 211 4.14 29.12 -7.41
N ASP A 212 4.78 28.01 -7.77
CA ASP A 212 5.09 26.91 -6.86
C ASP A 212 6.04 27.34 -5.74
N TYR A 213 6.93 28.30 -5.98
CA TYR A 213 7.85 28.81 -4.97
C TYR A 213 7.12 29.63 -3.90
N ALA A 214 6.20 30.49 -4.32
CA ALA A 214 5.36 31.27 -3.38
C ALA A 214 4.46 30.32 -2.57
N ALA A 215 3.87 29.31 -3.20
CA ALA A 215 3.05 28.30 -2.54
C ALA A 215 3.86 27.48 -1.51
N MET A 216 5.05 27.02 -1.87
CA MET A 216 5.96 26.32 -0.96
C MET A 216 6.36 27.21 0.22
N LYS A 217 6.69 28.48 -0.06
CA LYS A 217 7.05 29.46 0.99
C LYS A 217 5.91 29.65 2.00
N GLU A 218 4.66 29.79 1.52
CA GLU A 218 3.49 29.91 2.38
C GLU A 218 3.36 28.69 3.30
N VAL A 219 3.41 27.46 2.73
CA VAL A 219 3.27 26.22 3.49
C VAL A 219 4.37 26.08 4.53
N LEU A 220 5.63 26.26 4.14
CA LEU A 220 6.77 26.17 5.06
C LEU A 220 6.71 27.22 6.16
N THR A 221 6.34 28.46 5.84
CA THR A 221 6.20 29.54 6.85
C THR A 221 5.16 29.16 7.88
N ARG A 222 3.99 28.71 7.46
CA ARG A 222 2.91 28.25 8.37
C ARG A 222 3.33 27.06 9.22
N ARG A 223 4.04 26.10 8.64
CA ARG A 223 4.54 24.92 9.36
C ARG A 223 5.57 25.28 10.42
N LEU A 224 6.55 26.09 10.06
CA LEU A 224 7.62 26.53 10.98
C LEU A 224 7.08 27.45 12.06
N GLN A 225 6.15 28.34 11.74
CA GLN A 225 5.51 29.20 12.76
C GLN A 225 4.76 28.34 13.79
N ALA A 226 3.98 27.34 13.32
CA ALA A 226 3.28 26.44 14.20
C ALA A 226 4.22 25.61 15.10
N TYR A 227 5.40 25.25 14.62
CA TYR A 227 6.45 24.62 15.42
C TYR A 227 7.00 25.56 16.50
N LEU A 228 7.29 26.81 16.15
CA LEU A 228 7.80 27.81 17.08
C LEU A 228 6.76 28.12 18.18
N ASP A 229 5.49 28.25 17.79
CA ASP A 229 4.39 28.51 18.72
C ASP A 229 4.22 27.35 19.71
N ALA A 230 4.26 26.11 19.20
CA ALA A 230 4.18 24.91 20.03
C ALA A 230 5.36 24.80 21.03
N ARG A 231 6.57 25.18 20.59
CA ARG A 231 7.77 25.18 21.43
C ARG A 231 7.75 26.27 22.51
N SER A 232 7.09 27.39 22.22
CA SER A 232 6.98 28.56 23.12
C SER A 232 5.82 28.43 24.11
N ALA A 233 4.91 27.46 23.92
CA ALA A 233 3.76 27.23 24.79
C ALA A 233 4.21 26.74 26.16
N PRO A 234 3.67 27.28 27.27
CA PRO A 234 4.00 26.80 28.62
C PRO A 234 3.55 25.35 28.78
N VAL A 235 4.40 24.51 29.38
CA VAL A 235 4.10 23.12 29.71
C VAL A 235 2.97 23.13 30.74
N SER A 236 1.75 22.76 30.35
CA SER A 236 0.65 22.54 31.28
C SER A 236 0.83 21.20 31.99
N GLU A 237 0.76 21.18 33.31
CA GLU A 237 0.94 19.99 34.16
C GLU A 237 -0.16 18.94 34.00
N GLU A 238 -1.22 19.19 33.27
CA GLU A 238 -2.29 18.24 33.00
C GLU A 238 -2.18 17.66 31.59
N GLY A 239 -1.69 16.42 31.54
CA GLY A 239 -1.82 15.54 30.40
C GLY A 239 -1.37 16.15 29.06
N VAL A 240 -0.09 16.22 28.83
CA VAL A 240 0.50 16.65 27.55
C VAL A 240 -0.11 15.81 26.43
N LYS A 241 -1.11 16.36 25.71
CA LYS A 241 -1.39 15.88 24.36
C LYS A 241 -0.09 16.10 23.59
N PRO A 242 0.50 15.05 22.98
CA PRO A 242 1.69 15.25 22.17
C PRO A 242 1.40 16.36 21.20
N SER A 243 2.24 17.38 21.20
CA SER A 243 2.14 18.51 20.26
C SER A 243 2.01 17.91 18.87
N LYS A 244 1.05 18.36 18.06
CA LYS A 244 0.92 17.96 16.65
C LYS A 244 2.19 18.23 15.82
N PHE A 245 3.26 18.69 16.49
CA PHE A 245 4.48 19.21 15.88
C PHE A 245 5.76 18.79 16.63
N SER A 246 5.64 17.87 17.59
CA SER A 246 6.82 17.30 18.29
C SER A 246 7.45 16.19 17.48
#